data_1bae63102776967c2f8a78361bbbf435
#
_entry.id   1bae63102776967c2f8a78361bbbf435
#
_cell.length_a   1.000
_cell.length_b   1.000
_cell.length_c   1.000
_cell.angle_alpha   90.00
_cell.angle_beta   90.00
_cell.angle_gamma   90.00
#
_symmetry.space_group_name_H-M   'P 1'
#
loop_
_entity.id
_entity.type
_entity.pdbx_description
1 polymer ?
#
loop_
_entity_poly.entity_id
_entity_poly.type
_entity_poly.pdbx_seq_one_letter_code
_entity_poly.pdbx_strand_id
1 'polypeptide(L)'
;MDRKVKVVQFGTGKMAVYTMRYVYEKGGEVVGAIDVNPSVIGKDIGEVMGGEKKNVVVTALEQAEEMMKQVKPDIAIVTTMSLISDVRDALMLCAKLGVNAITTCEEAFYPQNSNPNIFKELDEMAKQTGCTITGSGYQDIYWGQLISSIAGSTQKITKIKGSSSYNVEDYGIALAKAHGSGLTLEEFDKEVASVDRISDEERQKVIESGEYLPSYMWNVNGWLCSKLGLTVESQTQKTVPQTYKEDIHSETLGTTVKAGDATGMSAVVTTTTKEGVTIESECIGKVYSKEDYDKNEWTIYGEPETTITVARPATVELTCASVVNRIPDVINSEAGYVTTCLLYTSDAAD
;
A
#
# COMPACT_ATOMS: atom_id res chain seq x y z
N MET A 1 -26.56 8.53 8.51
CA MET A 1 -26.49 7.78 9.80
C MET A 1 -26.55 8.82 10.92
N ASP A 2 -27.54 8.73 11.80
CA ASP A 2 -27.71 9.71 12.91
C ASP A 2 -26.67 9.58 14.04
N ARG A 3 -25.75 8.63 13.97
CA ARG A 3 -24.68 8.45 14.97
C ARG A 3 -23.30 8.55 14.35
N LYS A 4 -22.35 9.05 15.14
CA LYS A 4 -20.94 9.11 14.75
C LYS A 4 -20.37 7.71 14.55
N VAL A 5 -19.57 7.53 13.49
CA VAL A 5 -18.79 6.32 13.29
C VAL A 5 -17.69 6.23 14.34
N LYS A 6 -17.61 5.11 15.04
CA LYS A 6 -16.60 4.81 16.06
C LYS A 6 -15.42 4.09 15.46
N VAL A 7 -14.25 4.67 15.61
CA VAL A 7 -13.01 4.16 15.02
C VAL A 7 -12.03 3.76 16.10
N VAL A 8 -11.37 2.61 15.96
CA VAL A 8 -10.16 2.25 16.69
C VAL A 8 -8.96 2.37 15.77
N GLN A 9 -7.89 3.00 16.24
CA GLN A 9 -6.65 3.20 15.53
C GLN A 9 -5.58 2.20 16.01
N PHE A 10 -5.05 1.35 15.13
CA PHE A 10 -3.85 0.55 15.36
C PHE A 10 -2.62 1.24 14.77
N GLY A 11 -1.61 1.42 15.61
CA GLY A 11 -0.46 2.27 15.36
C GLY A 11 -0.77 3.75 15.61
N THR A 12 0.17 4.46 16.23
CA THR A 12 0.06 5.89 16.55
C THR A 12 1.22 6.71 15.96
N GLY A 13 1.84 6.19 14.89
CA GLY A 13 2.91 6.84 14.15
C GLY A 13 2.42 7.96 13.23
N LYS A 14 3.31 8.38 12.31
CA LYS A 14 3.07 9.49 11.38
C LYS A 14 1.74 9.38 10.60
N MET A 15 1.41 8.22 10.07
CA MET A 15 0.17 8.00 9.32
C MET A 15 -1.07 8.17 10.21
N ALA A 16 -1.01 7.64 11.44
CA ALA A 16 -2.12 7.67 12.38
C ALA A 16 -2.52 9.10 12.80
N VAL A 17 -1.57 10.02 12.88
CA VAL A 17 -1.86 11.44 13.16
C VAL A 17 -2.80 12.01 12.11
N TYR A 18 -2.59 11.69 10.84
CA TYR A 18 -3.46 12.15 9.75
C TYR A 18 -4.79 11.39 9.74
N THR A 19 -4.79 10.05 9.87
CA THR A 19 -6.05 9.28 9.85
C THR A 19 -6.98 9.69 11.01
N MET A 20 -6.46 9.80 12.23
CA MET A 20 -7.26 10.24 13.38
C MET A 20 -7.82 11.66 13.19
N ARG A 21 -7.01 12.59 12.69
CA ARG A 21 -7.46 13.95 12.38
C ARG A 21 -8.59 13.93 11.35
N TYR A 22 -8.42 13.22 10.24
CA TYR A 22 -9.42 13.13 9.18
C TYR A 22 -10.71 12.45 9.62
N VAL A 23 -10.62 11.44 10.51
CA VAL A 23 -11.80 10.84 11.14
C VAL A 23 -12.63 11.90 11.88
N TYR A 24 -11.99 12.74 12.69
CA TYR A 24 -12.70 13.82 13.39
C TYR A 24 -13.26 14.87 12.44
N GLU A 25 -12.50 15.26 11.42
CA GLU A 25 -12.92 16.24 10.39
C GLU A 25 -14.14 15.76 9.59
N LYS A 26 -14.27 14.43 9.37
CA LYS A 26 -15.44 13.79 8.75
C LYS A 26 -16.58 13.48 9.73
N GLY A 27 -16.51 13.99 10.96
CA GLY A 27 -17.56 13.82 11.98
C GLY A 27 -17.56 12.48 12.69
N GLY A 28 -16.57 11.62 12.43
CA GLY A 28 -16.34 10.38 13.17
C GLY A 28 -15.75 10.61 14.56
N GLU A 29 -15.52 9.54 15.30
CA GLU A 29 -14.95 9.57 16.65
C GLU A 29 -13.92 8.44 16.80
N VAL A 30 -12.69 8.78 17.21
CA VAL A 30 -11.70 7.78 17.62
C VAL A 30 -12.00 7.42 19.07
N VAL A 31 -12.39 6.16 19.30
CA VAL A 31 -12.82 5.64 20.62
C VAL A 31 -11.76 4.77 21.29
N GLY A 32 -10.67 4.47 20.63
CA GLY A 32 -9.52 3.72 21.14
C GLY A 32 -8.33 3.83 20.21
N ALA A 33 -7.14 3.70 20.76
CA ALA A 33 -5.89 3.63 20.02
C ALA A 33 -4.97 2.58 20.63
N ILE A 34 -4.23 1.88 19.80
CA ILE A 34 -3.38 0.76 20.18
C ILE A 34 -1.99 0.95 19.60
N ASP A 35 -0.96 0.75 20.40
CA ASP A 35 0.44 0.78 19.94
C ASP A 35 1.30 -0.22 20.73
N VAL A 36 2.46 -0.56 20.18
CA VAL A 36 3.49 -1.37 20.83
C VAL A 36 4.62 -0.50 21.42
N ASN A 37 4.69 0.76 21.03
CA ASN A 37 5.74 1.68 21.45
C ASN A 37 5.48 2.18 22.89
N PRO A 38 6.32 1.82 23.87
CA PRO A 38 6.12 2.23 25.26
C PRO A 38 6.18 3.75 25.46
N SER A 39 6.76 4.49 24.52
CA SER A 39 6.84 5.96 24.64
C SER A 39 5.51 6.68 24.40
N VAL A 40 4.52 6.02 23.79
CA VAL A 40 3.19 6.57 23.50
C VAL A 40 2.08 5.90 24.30
N ILE A 41 2.28 4.67 24.79
CA ILE A 41 1.30 3.96 25.63
C ILE A 41 1.02 4.79 26.90
N GLY A 42 -0.26 4.94 27.22
CA GLY A 42 -0.72 5.75 28.34
C GLY A 42 -0.90 7.25 28.04
N LYS A 43 -0.46 7.74 26.86
CA LYS A 43 -0.71 9.11 26.43
C LYS A 43 -2.10 9.27 25.82
N ASP A 44 -2.64 10.47 25.93
CA ASP A 44 -3.87 10.85 25.22
C ASP A 44 -3.59 11.01 23.71
N ILE A 45 -4.49 10.53 22.85
CA ILE A 45 -4.31 10.64 21.40
C ILE A 45 -4.27 12.10 20.92
N GLY A 46 -4.89 13.03 21.64
CA GLY A 46 -4.78 14.45 21.35
C GLY A 46 -3.34 14.95 21.50
N GLU A 47 -2.61 14.46 22.53
CA GLU A 47 -1.17 14.73 22.70
C GLU A 47 -0.35 14.11 21.54
N VAL A 48 -0.68 12.88 21.16
CA VAL A 48 -0.02 12.20 20.01
C VAL A 48 -0.21 12.98 18.70
N MET A 49 -1.41 13.55 18.49
CA MET A 49 -1.71 14.40 17.34
C MET A 49 -1.15 15.82 17.44
N GLY A 50 -0.54 16.20 18.56
CA GLY A 50 -0.04 17.56 18.79
C GLY A 50 -1.13 18.60 19.03
N GLY A 51 -2.30 18.18 19.54
CA GLY A 51 -3.47 19.03 19.75
C GLY A 51 -4.13 18.86 21.13
N GLU A 52 -5.39 19.26 21.19
CA GLU A 52 -6.19 19.19 22.42
C GLU A 52 -6.50 17.74 22.83
N LYS A 53 -6.63 17.51 24.15
CA LYS A 53 -7.01 16.21 24.72
C LYS A 53 -8.32 15.70 24.13
N LYS A 54 -8.33 14.41 23.80
CA LYS A 54 -9.50 13.68 23.29
C LYS A 54 -10.12 12.74 24.33
N ASN A 55 -9.46 12.56 25.48
CA ASN A 55 -9.82 11.63 26.55
C ASN A 55 -9.85 10.17 26.09
N VAL A 56 -9.00 9.85 25.13
CA VAL A 56 -8.75 8.51 24.60
C VAL A 56 -7.26 8.21 24.80
N VAL A 57 -6.97 7.20 25.60
CA VAL A 57 -5.60 6.83 25.95
C VAL A 57 -5.11 5.73 25.02
N VAL A 58 -3.86 5.84 24.58
CA VAL A 58 -3.20 4.78 23.80
C VAL A 58 -3.00 3.56 24.69
N THR A 59 -3.53 2.42 24.26
CA THR A 59 -3.54 1.14 24.95
C THR A 59 -2.44 0.23 24.38
N ALA A 60 -1.83 -0.59 25.23
CA ALA A 60 -0.87 -1.61 24.78
C ALA A 60 -1.58 -2.73 23.98
N LEU A 61 -0.85 -3.36 23.05
CA LEU A 61 -1.40 -4.39 22.16
C LEU A 61 -2.02 -5.56 22.92
N GLU A 62 -1.44 -5.94 24.06
CA GLU A 62 -1.92 -7.06 24.91
C GLU A 62 -3.33 -6.78 25.50
N GLN A 63 -3.72 -5.53 25.57
CA GLN A 63 -5.04 -5.09 26.08
C GLN A 63 -6.03 -4.76 24.95
N ALA A 64 -5.61 -4.89 23.70
CA ALA A 64 -6.40 -4.48 22.53
C ALA A 64 -7.77 -5.16 22.47
N GLU A 65 -7.83 -6.46 22.69
CA GLU A 65 -9.07 -7.25 22.64
C GLU A 65 -10.09 -6.77 23.70
N GLU A 66 -9.63 -6.59 24.93
CA GLU A 66 -10.50 -6.13 26.02
C GLU A 66 -11.02 -4.72 25.76
N MET A 67 -10.14 -3.81 25.35
CA MET A 67 -10.50 -2.43 24.99
C MET A 67 -11.52 -2.40 23.87
N MET A 68 -11.32 -3.15 22.78
CA MET A 68 -12.24 -3.19 21.64
C MET A 68 -13.62 -3.75 22.05
N LYS A 69 -13.68 -4.77 22.90
CA LYS A 69 -14.96 -5.29 23.47
C LYS A 69 -15.71 -4.24 24.27
N GLN A 70 -14.99 -3.36 24.98
CA GLN A 70 -15.59 -2.28 25.78
C GLN A 70 -16.11 -1.13 24.91
N VAL A 71 -15.29 -0.62 23.95
CA VAL A 71 -15.64 0.56 23.14
C VAL A 71 -16.56 0.24 21.97
N LYS A 72 -16.57 -1.02 21.50
CA LYS A 72 -17.39 -1.53 20.39
C LYS A 72 -17.30 -0.62 19.16
N PRO A 73 -16.14 -0.59 18.49
CA PRO A 73 -15.95 0.24 17.31
C PRO A 73 -16.74 -0.31 16.11
N ASP A 74 -17.06 0.56 15.18
CA ASP A 74 -17.64 0.19 13.88
C ASP A 74 -16.57 -0.30 12.92
N ILE A 75 -15.36 0.27 13.04
CA ILE A 75 -14.23 -0.04 12.16
C ILE A 75 -12.89 0.20 12.88
N ALA A 76 -11.89 -0.57 12.53
CA ALA A 76 -10.50 -0.35 12.89
C ALA A 76 -9.71 0.19 11.69
N ILE A 77 -8.82 1.16 11.91
CA ILE A 77 -7.80 1.60 10.94
C ILE A 77 -6.45 1.07 11.39
N VAL A 78 -5.75 0.31 10.53
CA VAL A 78 -4.44 -0.27 10.85
C VAL A 78 -3.37 0.40 9.99
N THR A 79 -2.43 1.11 10.65
CA THR A 79 -1.37 1.88 9.98
C THR A 79 0.02 1.53 10.50
N THR A 80 0.29 0.24 10.71
CA THR A 80 1.49 -0.21 11.42
C THR A 80 2.63 -0.64 10.51
N MET A 81 2.37 -1.46 9.50
CA MET A 81 3.38 -2.12 8.68
C MET A 81 2.91 -2.25 7.22
N SER A 82 3.82 -2.65 6.32
CA SER A 82 3.60 -2.73 4.87
C SER A 82 3.37 -4.15 4.33
N LEU A 83 3.70 -5.20 5.13
CA LEU A 83 3.47 -6.59 4.76
C LEU A 83 2.19 -7.12 5.41
N ILE A 84 1.45 -7.95 4.67
CA ILE A 84 0.20 -8.54 5.18
C ILE A 84 0.45 -9.47 6.37
N SER A 85 1.60 -10.16 6.39
CA SER A 85 2.03 -11.00 7.52
C SER A 85 2.17 -10.22 8.82
N ASP A 86 2.68 -8.99 8.74
CA ASP A 86 2.92 -8.15 9.91
C ASP A 86 1.65 -7.53 10.49
N VAL A 87 0.65 -7.28 9.64
CA VAL A 87 -0.65 -6.73 10.07
C VAL A 87 -1.72 -7.80 10.30
N ARG A 88 -1.40 -9.07 9.96
CA ARG A 88 -2.32 -10.20 10.03
C ARG A 88 -3.00 -10.33 11.38
N ASP A 89 -2.24 -10.28 12.48
CA ASP A 89 -2.78 -10.52 13.81
C ASP A 89 -3.73 -9.39 14.26
N ALA A 90 -3.45 -8.14 13.90
CA ALA A 90 -4.36 -7.01 14.13
C ALA A 90 -5.65 -7.16 13.31
N LEU A 91 -5.55 -7.50 12.02
CA LEU A 91 -6.71 -7.74 11.16
C LEU A 91 -7.52 -8.95 11.63
N MET A 92 -6.83 -10.04 12.04
CA MET A 92 -7.47 -11.23 12.58
C MET A 92 -8.21 -10.96 13.90
N LEU A 93 -7.64 -10.12 14.77
CA LEU A 93 -8.32 -9.69 16.00
C LEU A 93 -9.62 -8.93 15.67
N CYS A 94 -9.56 -7.99 14.71
CA CYS A 94 -10.76 -7.29 14.23
C CYS A 94 -11.80 -8.28 13.69
N ALA A 95 -11.37 -9.20 12.81
CA ALA A 95 -12.25 -10.22 12.24
C ALA A 95 -12.93 -11.08 13.33
N LYS A 96 -12.17 -11.60 14.30
CA LYS A 96 -12.72 -12.41 15.40
C LYS A 96 -13.75 -11.68 16.24
N LEU A 97 -13.61 -10.36 16.37
CA LEU A 97 -14.54 -9.51 17.10
C LEU A 97 -15.73 -9.01 16.26
N GLY A 98 -15.79 -9.35 14.98
CA GLY A 98 -16.81 -8.86 14.06
C GLY A 98 -16.70 -7.35 13.79
N VAL A 99 -15.50 -6.79 13.89
CA VAL A 99 -15.19 -5.37 13.66
C VAL A 99 -14.63 -5.21 12.25
N ASN A 100 -15.20 -4.32 11.46
CA ASN A 100 -14.64 -3.99 10.15
C ASN A 100 -13.21 -3.46 10.28
N ALA A 101 -12.37 -3.69 9.28
CA ALA A 101 -11.00 -3.18 9.30
C ALA A 101 -10.54 -2.69 7.92
N ILE A 102 -9.81 -1.56 7.95
CA ILE A 102 -9.13 -1.01 6.78
C ILE A 102 -7.67 -0.75 7.12
N THR A 103 -6.76 -1.10 6.22
CA THR A 103 -5.32 -0.92 6.46
C THR A 103 -4.63 -0.16 5.34
N THR A 104 -3.59 0.60 5.71
CA THR A 104 -2.66 1.24 4.76
C THR A 104 -1.57 0.30 4.27
N CYS A 105 -1.52 -0.94 4.77
CA CYS A 105 -0.55 -1.95 4.35
C CYS A 105 -0.58 -2.12 2.83
N GLU A 106 0.54 -1.88 2.16
CA GLU A 106 0.62 -1.89 0.70
C GLU A 106 0.31 -3.28 0.13
N GLU A 107 0.78 -4.34 0.76
CA GLU A 107 0.49 -5.72 0.32
C GLU A 107 -0.99 -6.07 0.46
N ALA A 108 -1.68 -5.50 1.44
CA ALA A 108 -3.09 -5.74 1.72
C ALA A 108 -4.05 -5.19 0.64
N PHE A 109 -3.55 -4.42 -0.33
CA PHE A 109 -4.33 -3.88 -1.44
C PHE A 109 -4.92 -4.98 -2.35
N TYR A 110 -4.15 -6.04 -2.62
CA TYR A 110 -4.57 -7.20 -3.41
C TYR A 110 -3.81 -8.46 -2.98
N PRO A 111 -3.96 -8.90 -1.71
CA PRO A 111 -3.08 -9.91 -1.10
C PRO A 111 -3.24 -11.31 -1.68
N GLN A 112 -4.36 -11.63 -2.32
CA GLN A 112 -4.56 -12.92 -2.99
C GLN A 112 -3.52 -13.20 -4.07
N ASN A 113 -2.83 -12.18 -4.58
CA ASN A 113 -1.79 -12.28 -5.60
C ASN A 113 -0.38 -12.51 -5.04
N SER A 114 -0.15 -12.16 -3.76
CA SER A 114 1.15 -12.28 -3.09
C SER A 114 1.14 -13.21 -1.88
N ASN A 115 0.03 -13.30 -1.17
CA ASN A 115 -0.11 -14.14 0.02
C ASN A 115 -1.53 -14.73 0.12
N PRO A 116 -1.86 -15.69 -0.75
CA PRO A 116 -3.21 -16.26 -0.84
C PRO A 116 -3.67 -16.96 0.45
N ASN A 117 -2.73 -17.47 1.26
CA ASN A 117 -3.06 -18.17 2.50
C ASN A 117 -3.60 -17.20 3.55
N ILE A 118 -2.90 -16.10 3.82
CA ILE A 118 -3.36 -15.07 4.77
C ILE A 118 -4.65 -14.42 4.25
N PHE A 119 -4.73 -14.12 2.94
CA PHE A 119 -5.97 -13.62 2.33
C PHE A 119 -7.16 -14.53 2.67
N LYS A 120 -7.04 -15.85 2.39
CA LYS A 120 -8.09 -16.83 2.63
C LYS A 120 -8.47 -16.92 4.11
N GLU A 121 -7.48 -16.93 4.99
CA GLU A 121 -7.69 -17.01 6.44
C GLU A 121 -8.49 -15.81 6.97
N LEU A 122 -8.13 -14.59 6.54
CA LEU A 122 -8.83 -13.36 6.91
C LEU A 122 -10.24 -13.31 6.30
N ASP A 123 -10.39 -13.71 5.04
CA ASP A 123 -11.68 -13.74 4.34
C ASP A 123 -12.68 -14.70 5.01
N GLU A 124 -12.23 -15.91 5.31
CA GLU A 124 -13.06 -16.92 6.00
C GLU A 124 -13.52 -16.44 7.39
N MET A 125 -12.61 -15.86 8.18
CA MET A 125 -12.96 -15.35 9.50
C MET A 125 -13.91 -14.15 9.41
N ALA A 126 -13.65 -13.21 8.52
CA ALA A 126 -14.52 -12.05 8.33
C ALA A 126 -15.93 -12.44 7.88
N LYS A 127 -16.05 -13.42 6.98
CA LYS A 127 -17.35 -14.00 6.58
C LYS A 127 -18.08 -14.68 7.73
N GLN A 128 -17.38 -15.40 8.60
CA GLN A 128 -17.97 -16.07 9.75
C GLN A 128 -18.56 -15.09 10.77
N THR A 129 -17.91 -13.94 10.95
CA THR A 129 -18.31 -12.96 11.96
C THR A 129 -19.13 -11.80 11.41
N GLY A 130 -19.28 -11.71 10.09
CA GLY A 130 -20.11 -10.70 9.43
C GLY A 130 -19.43 -9.32 9.32
N CYS A 131 -18.10 -9.24 9.27
CA CYS A 131 -17.36 -7.99 9.09
C CYS A 131 -16.62 -7.97 7.75
N THR A 132 -16.12 -6.78 7.39
CA THR A 132 -15.38 -6.53 6.15
C THR A 132 -13.95 -6.11 6.46
N ILE A 133 -12.99 -6.70 5.76
CA ILE A 133 -11.57 -6.32 5.81
C ILE A 133 -11.14 -5.85 4.42
N THR A 134 -10.33 -4.78 4.34
CA THR A 134 -9.76 -4.30 3.08
C THR A 134 -8.42 -3.59 3.28
N GLY A 135 -7.61 -3.56 2.24
CA GLY A 135 -6.45 -2.67 2.10
C GLY A 135 -6.77 -1.51 1.18
N SER A 136 -6.35 -0.31 1.54
CA SER A 136 -6.51 0.90 0.74
C SER A 136 -5.34 1.86 0.98
N GLY A 137 -5.36 3.00 0.32
CA GLY A 137 -4.35 4.03 0.44
C GLY A 137 -4.04 4.68 -0.90
N TYR A 138 -2.81 5.17 -1.05
CA TYR A 138 -2.35 5.77 -2.30
C TYR A 138 -2.52 4.80 -3.49
N GLN A 139 -2.15 3.55 -3.32
CA GLN A 139 -2.23 2.51 -4.33
C GLN A 139 -3.66 2.27 -4.83
N ASP A 140 -4.66 2.35 -3.96
CA ASP A 140 -6.06 2.19 -4.34
C ASP A 140 -6.47 3.24 -5.37
N ILE A 141 -6.24 4.49 -5.07
CA ILE A 141 -6.69 5.61 -5.92
C ILE A 141 -5.76 5.81 -7.12
N TYR A 142 -4.45 5.88 -6.88
CA TYR A 142 -3.50 6.38 -7.88
C TYR A 142 -2.87 5.30 -8.77
N TRP A 143 -2.86 4.03 -8.30
CA TRP A 143 -2.38 2.90 -9.11
C TRP A 143 -3.52 2.00 -9.60
N GLY A 144 -4.69 2.09 -8.97
CA GLY A 144 -5.88 1.30 -9.29
C GLY A 144 -7.00 2.12 -9.94
N GLN A 145 -7.77 2.85 -9.14
CA GLN A 145 -9.02 3.48 -9.57
C GLN A 145 -8.82 4.51 -10.70
N LEU A 146 -7.82 5.39 -10.57
CA LEU A 146 -7.49 6.39 -11.59
C LEU A 146 -7.22 5.72 -12.94
N ILE A 147 -6.39 4.69 -12.94
CA ILE A 147 -5.97 4.00 -14.16
C ILE A 147 -7.14 3.24 -14.79
N SER A 148 -7.92 2.52 -13.98
CA SER A 148 -9.10 1.80 -14.48
C SER A 148 -10.18 2.76 -15.01
N SER A 149 -10.36 3.93 -14.39
CA SER A 149 -11.32 4.94 -14.86
C SER A 149 -10.94 5.48 -16.24
N ILE A 150 -9.65 5.73 -16.49
CA ILE A 150 -9.18 6.21 -17.78
C ILE A 150 -9.16 5.10 -18.83
N ALA A 151 -8.83 3.86 -18.43
CA ALA A 151 -8.97 2.71 -19.28
C ALA A 151 -10.39 2.57 -19.86
N GLY A 152 -11.41 2.95 -19.07
CA GLY A 152 -12.81 3.00 -19.51
C GLY A 152 -13.12 3.95 -20.66
N SER A 153 -12.21 4.89 -21.00
CA SER A 153 -12.34 5.79 -22.16
C SER A 153 -11.54 5.32 -23.38
N THR A 154 -10.85 4.19 -23.30
CA THR A 154 -10.03 3.62 -24.38
C THR A 154 -10.79 2.49 -25.06
N GLN A 155 -11.08 2.64 -26.35
CA GLN A 155 -11.85 1.66 -27.15
C GLN A 155 -11.15 0.32 -27.26
N LYS A 156 -9.81 0.33 -27.43
CA LYS A 156 -9.00 -0.87 -27.54
C LYS A 156 -7.69 -0.67 -26.78
N ILE A 157 -7.48 -1.46 -25.75
CA ILE A 157 -6.24 -1.45 -24.97
C ILE A 157 -5.33 -2.57 -25.48
N THR A 158 -4.04 -2.24 -25.68
CA THR A 158 -3.00 -3.21 -26.03
C THR A 158 -1.96 -3.35 -24.93
N LYS A 159 -1.65 -2.25 -24.23
CA LYS A 159 -0.71 -2.24 -23.12
C LYS A 159 -1.09 -1.15 -22.12
N ILE A 160 -0.87 -1.41 -20.84
CA ILE A 160 -0.86 -0.41 -19.77
C ILE A 160 0.57 -0.36 -19.23
N LYS A 161 1.19 0.82 -19.21
CA LYS A 161 2.52 0.99 -18.65
C LYS A 161 2.48 2.07 -17.56
N GLY A 162 2.99 1.74 -16.38
CA GLY A 162 3.01 2.64 -15.24
C GLY A 162 4.32 2.70 -14.49
N SER A 163 4.63 3.85 -13.91
CA SER A 163 5.74 4.01 -12.99
C SER A 163 5.36 4.94 -11.85
N SER A 164 5.84 4.61 -10.65
CA SER A 164 5.80 5.50 -9.49
C SER A 164 7.22 5.68 -8.98
N SER A 165 7.64 6.91 -8.69
CA SER A 165 9.00 7.19 -8.22
C SER A 165 9.02 7.94 -6.90
N TYR A 166 10.02 7.65 -6.08
CA TYR A 166 10.27 8.30 -4.79
C TYR A 166 11.77 8.39 -4.51
N ASN A 167 12.14 9.41 -3.70
CA ASN A 167 13.51 9.55 -3.24
C ASN A 167 13.77 8.58 -2.08
N VAL A 168 14.71 7.64 -2.25
CA VAL A 168 15.08 6.69 -1.19
C VAL A 168 15.66 7.36 0.05
N GLU A 169 16.24 8.56 -0.11
CA GLU A 169 16.87 9.29 0.99
C GLU A 169 15.85 9.77 2.03
N ASP A 170 14.59 10.03 1.63
CA ASP A 170 13.52 10.45 2.54
C ASP A 170 13.11 9.34 3.53
N TYR A 171 13.56 8.11 3.28
CA TYR A 171 13.30 6.92 4.10
C TYR A 171 14.54 6.41 4.84
N GLY A 172 15.68 7.09 4.68
CA GLY A 172 16.91 6.84 5.41
C GLY A 172 17.87 5.84 4.78
N ILE A 173 19.07 5.76 5.38
CA ILE A 173 20.22 5.02 4.83
C ILE A 173 19.97 3.52 4.62
N ALA A 174 19.15 2.90 5.47
CA ALA A 174 18.84 1.47 5.37
C ALA A 174 18.11 1.16 4.07
N LEU A 175 17.11 1.99 3.70
CA LEU A 175 16.38 1.80 2.46
C LEU A 175 17.24 2.12 1.24
N ALA A 176 18.04 3.21 1.27
CA ALA A 176 18.95 3.55 0.19
C ALA A 176 19.91 2.39 -0.12
N LYS A 177 20.52 1.79 0.92
CA LYS A 177 21.40 0.62 0.76
C LYS A 177 20.65 -0.61 0.26
N ALA A 178 19.47 -0.90 0.78
CA ALA A 178 18.65 -2.02 0.31
C ALA A 178 18.26 -1.89 -1.17
N HIS A 179 18.17 -0.64 -1.68
CA HIS A 179 17.96 -0.35 -3.10
C HIS A 179 19.26 -0.36 -3.94
N GLY A 180 20.40 -0.70 -3.34
CA GLY A 180 21.67 -0.78 -4.02
C GLY A 180 22.29 0.58 -4.36
N SER A 181 21.85 1.66 -3.72
CA SER A 181 22.44 3.00 -3.96
C SER A 181 23.91 3.04 -3.58
N GLY A 182 24.76 3.44 -4.53
CA GLY A 182 26.22 3.51 -4.38
C GLY A 182 26.97 2.26 -4.84
N LEU A 183 26.29 1.21 -5.25
CA LEU A 183 26.91 -0.01 -5.80
C LEU A 183 27.29 0.17 -7.27
N THR A 184 28.38 -0.44 -7.68
CA THR A 184 28.67 -0.67 -9.11
C THR A 184 27.61 -1.57 -9.72
N LEU A 185 27.45 -1.58 -11.04
CA LEU A 185 26.46 -2.46 -11.68
C LEU A 185 26.75 -3.95 -11.44
N GLU A 186 28.00 -4.35 -11.29
CA GLU A 186 28.38 -5.72 -10.99
C GLU A 186 27.97 -6.10 -9.55
N GLU A 187 28.23 -5.24 -8.58
CA GLU A 187 27.79 -5.44 -7.18
C GLU A 187 26.27 -5.43 -7.09
N PHE A 188 25.60 -4.50 -7.76
CA PHE A 188 24.14 -4.43 -7.82
C PHE A 188 23.54 -5.72 -8.37
N ASP A 189 24.09 -6.23 -9.46
CA ASP A 189 23.64 -7.49 -10.06
C ASP A 189 23.75 -8.67 -9.11
N LYS A 190 24.83 -8.72 -8.33
CA LYS A 190 25.11 -9.78 -7.37
C LYS A 190 24.29 -9.64 -6.07
N GLU A 191 24.17 -8.44 -5.52
CA GLU A 191 23.62 -8.22 -4.18
C GLU A 191 22.13 -7.89 -4.18
N VAL A 192 21.63 -7.24 -5.25
CA VAL A 192 20.25 -6.75 -5.32
C VAL A 192 19.45 -7.52 -6.37
N ALA A 193 19.91 -7.59 -7.63
CA ALA A 193 19.12 -8.20 -8.69
C ALA A 193 19.07 -9.74 -8.65
N SER A 194 19.99 -10.37 -7.91
CA SER A 194 20.06 -11.82 -7.80
C SER A 194 18.80 -12.47 -7.19
N VAL A 195 18.07 -11.73 -6.34
CA VAL A 195 16.84 -12.21 -5.69
C VAL A 195 15.71 -12.54 -6.67
N ASP A 196 15.73 -11.94 -7.85
CA ASP A 196 14.74 -12.20 -8.90
C ASP A 196 15.16 -13.31 -9.88
N ARG A 197 16.34 -13.93 -9.71
CA ARG A 197 16.87 -14.99 -10.58
C ARG A 197 16.35 -16.38 -10.22
N ILE A 198 15.10 -16.46 -9.94
CA ILE A 198 14.39 -17.72 -9.72
C ILE A 198 13.43 -17.97 -10.87
N SER A 199 13.13 -19.23 -11.16
CA SER A 199 12.13 -19.58 -12.16
C SER A 199 10.74 -19.12 -11.72
N ASP A 200 9.82 -18.95 -12.66
CA ASP A 200 8.44 -18.58 -12.36
C ASP A 200 7.76 -19.63 -11.45
N GLU A 201 8.11 -20.92 -11.63
CA GLU A 201 7.60 -22.01 -10.79
C GLU A 201 8.14 -21.95 -9.35
N GLU A 202 9.40 -21.59 -9.16
CA GLU A 202 9.99 -21.37 -7.85
C GLU A 202 9.37 -20.12 -7.18
N ARG A 203 9.22 -19.03 -7.93
CA ARG A 203 8.56 -17.82 -7.44
C ARG A 203 7.14 -18.11 -6.96
N GLN A 204 6.36 -18.86 -7.74
CA GLN A 204 5.01 -19.23 -7.36
C GLN A 204 4.97 -20.05 -6.05
N LYS A 205 5.87 -21.03 -5.89
CA LYS A 205 5.97 -21.81 -4.65
C LYS A 205 6.32 -20.96 -3.43
N VAL A 206 7.24 -20.01 -3.60
CA VAL A 206 7.65 -19.10 -2.52
C VAL A 206 6.51 -18.14 -2.15
N ILE A 207 5.77 -17.62 -3.14
CA ILE A 207 4.55 -16.83 -2.90
C ILE A 207 3.50 -17.65 -2.13
N GLU A 208 3.26 -18.90 -2.54
CA GLU A 208 2.31 -19.80 -1.86
C GLU A 208 2.73 -20.14 -0.44
N SER A 209 4.05 -20.21 -0.16
CA SER A 209 4.57 -20.40 1.19
C SER A 209 4.52 -19.13 2.06
N GLY A 210 4.34 -17.96 1.46
CA GLY A 210 4.37 -16.66 2.13
C GLY A 210 5.77 -16.19 2.52
N GLU A 211 6.82 -16.79 1.95
CA GLU A 211 8.23 -16.47 2.25
C GLU A 211 8.80 -15.36 1.37
N TYR A 212 8.18 -15.10 0.22
CA TYR A 212 8.65 -14.10 -0.74
C TYR A 212 7.61 -12.99 -0.93
N LEU A 213 8.04 -11.76 -0.73
CA LEU A 213 7.26 -10.59 -1.10
C LEU A 213 7.69 -10.10 -2.48
N PRO A 214 6.85 -10.20 -3.51
CA PRO A 214 7.08 -9.51 -4.78
C PRO A 214 6.94 -8.00 -4.59
N SER A 215 7.33 -7.24 -5.61
CA SER A 215 7.06 -5.79 -5.65
C SER A 215 5.56 -5.51 -5.44
N TYR A 216 5.23 -4.39 -4.78
CA TYR A 216 3.82 -3.96 -4.66
C TYR A 216 3.11 -3.82 -6.02
N MET A 217 3.85 -3.55 -7.09
CA MET A 217 3.32 -3.55 -8.46
C MET A 217 2.82 -4.94 -8.90
N TRP A 218 3.29 -6.02 -8.26
CA TRP A 218 2.74 -7.36 -8.45
C TRP A 218 1.25 -7.41 -8.11
N ASN A 219 0.89 -6.86 -6.96
CA ASN A 219 -0.50 -6.78 -6.51
C ASN A 219 -1.30 -5.74 -7.30
N VAL A 220 -0.68 -4.64 -7.69
CA VAL A 220 -1.31 -3.61 -8.54
C VAL A 220 -1.72 -4.17 -9.89
N ASN A 221 -0.85 -4.93 -10.56
CA ASN A 221 -1.18 -5.55 -11.84
C ASN A 221 -2.31 -6.58 -11.69
N GLY A 222 -2.30 -7.39 -10.64
CA GLY A 222 -3.40 -8.32 -10.32
C GLY A 222 -4.73 -7.59 -10.08
N TRP A 223 -4.69 -6.51 -9.32
CA TRP A 223 -5.85 -5.65 -9.09
C TRP A 223 -6.40 -5.04 -10.39
N LEU A 224 -5.53 -4.50 -11.24
CA LEU A 224 -5.91 -3.94 -12.55
C LEU A 224 -6.53 -5.02 -13.45
N CYS A 225 -5.92 -6.21 -13.53
CA CYS A 225 -6.50 -7.33 -14.27
C CYS A 225 -7.91 -7.66 -13.76
N SER A 226 -8.07 -7.80 -12.45
CA SER A 226 -9.39 -8.07 -11.84
C SER A 226 -10.41 -6.99 -12.17
N LYS A 227 -10.04 -5.71 -12.02
CA LYS A 227 -10.92 -4.57 -12.29
C LYS A 227 -11.34 -4.45 -13.75
N LEU A 228 -10.43 -4.76 -14.67
CA LEU A 228 -10.65 -4.65 -16.11
C LEU A 228 -11.22 -5.95 -16.73
N GLY A 229 -11.44 -6.98 -15.93
CA GLY A 229 -11.94 -8.27 -16.42
C GLY A 229 -10.93 -9.04 -17.28
N LEU A 230 -9.62 -8.84 -17.03
CA LEU A 230 -8.53 -9.50 -17.73
C LEU A 230 -8.10 -10.77 -16.99
N THR A 231 -7.78 -11.82 -17.75
CA THR A 231 -7.30 -13.10 -17.21
C THR A 231 -5.77 -13.16 -17.28
N VAL A 232 -5.11 -13.21 -16.13
CA VAL A 232 -3.65 -13.34 -16.08
C VAL A 232 -3.22 -14.66 -16.71
N GLU A 233 -2.30 -14.60 -17.66
CA GLU A 233 -1.63 -15.74 -18.28
C GLU A 233 -0.26 -15.97 -17.65
N SER A 234 0.53 -14.90 -17.48
CA SER A 234 1.80 -14.94 -16.74
C SER A 234 2.07 -13.62 -16.04
N GLN A 235 2.84 -13.68 -14.98
CA GLN A 235 3.32 -12.50 -14.27
C GLN A 235 4.78 -12.71 -13.86
N THR A 236 5.64 -11.78 -14.21
CA THR A 236 7.08 -11.84 -13.96
C THR A 236 7.57 -10.56 -13.33
N GLN A 237 8.70 -10.62 -12.63
CA GLN A 237 9.35 -9.47 -12.02
C GLN A 237 10.83 -9.46 -12.38
N LYS A 238 11.37 -8.25 -12.56
CA LYS A 238 12.79 -8.02 -12.79
C LYS A 238 13.25 -6.78 -12.02
N THR A 239 14.29 -6.93 -11.23
CA THR A 239 14.95 -5.81 -10.56
C THR A 239 15.97 -5.16 -11.49
N VAL A 240 15.87 -3.85 -11.69
CA VAL A 240 16.66 -3.06 -12.64
C VAL A 240 17.35 -1.92 -11.91
N PRO A 241 18.69 -1.71 -12.10
CA PRO A 241 19.39 -0.57 -11.50
C PRO A 241 18.92 0.74 -12.11
N GLN A 242 18.83 1.76 -11.29
CA GLN A 242 18.66 3.15 -11.72
C GLN A 242 20.02 3.82 -11.73
N THR A 243 20.35 4.56 -12.79
CA THR A 243 21.65 5.20 -12.96
C THR A 243 21.51 6.59 -13.55
N TYR A 244 22.54 7.42 -13.40
CA TYR A 244 22.66 8.71 -14.10
C TYR A 244 23.90 8.73 -14.98
N LYS A 245 23.92 9.66 -15.92
CA LYS A 245 25.08 9.92 -16.78
C LYS A 245 26.11 10.84 -16.10
N GLU A 246 25.77 11.38 -14.95
CA GLU A 246 26.58 12.30 -14.16
C GLU A 246 26.72 11.79 -12.73
N ASP A 247 27.75 12.27 -12.02
CA ASP A 247 27.96 11.98 -10.61
C ASP A 247 26.82 12.60 -9.78
N ILE A 248 26.26 11.84 -8.84
CA ILE A 248 25.19 12.30 -7.94
C ILE A 248 25.67 12.21 -6.50
N HIS A 249 25.61 13.32 -5.77
CA HIS A 249 25.89 13.31 -4.34
C HIS A 249 24.69 12.80 -3.55
N SER A 250 24.91 11.83 -2.68
CA SER A 250 23.90 11.34 -1.73
C SER A 250 24.24 11.88 -0.34
N GLU A 251 23.37 12.72 0.20
CA GLU A 251 23.50 13.22 1.57
C GLU A 251 23.35 12.07 2.59
N THR A 252 22.44 11.16 2.36
CA THR A 252 22.15 10.03 3.25
C THR A 252 23.29 9.03 3.30
N LEU A 253 23.95 8.74 2.16
CA LEU A 253 25.11 7.85 2.11
C LEU A 253 26.41 8.59 2.50
N GLY A 254 26.41 9.92 2.49
CA GLY A 254 27.60 10.76 2.74
C GLY A 254 28.67 10.60 1.67
N THR A 255 28.31 10.23 0.44
CA THR A 255 29.23 9.96 -0.66
C THR A 255 28.66 10.37 -2.01
N THR A 256 29.53 10.39 -3.02
CA THR A 256 29.13 10.65 -4.40
C THR A 256 29.06 9.34 -5.17
N VAL A 257 27.85 9.00 -5.65
CA VAL A 257 27.62 7.88 -6.57
C VAL A 257 28.14 8.29 -7.95
N LYS A 258 28.99 7.47 -8.55
CA LYS A 258 29.61 7.77 -9.83
C LYS A 258 28.64 7.59 -10.98
N ALA A 259 28.88 8.33 -12.06
CA ALA A 259 28.14 8.18 -13.29
C ALA A 259 28.17 6.71 -13.78
N GLY A 260 27.00 6.15 -14.01
CA GLY A 260 26.83 4.76 -14.42
C GLY A 260 26.69 3.75 -13.28
N ASP A 261 27.02 4.11 -12.04
CA ASP A 261 26.75 3.27 -10.87
C ASP A 261 25.28 3.36 -10.45
N ALA A 262 24.84 2.40 -9.64
CA ALA A 262 23.45 2.34 -9.19
C ALA A 262 23.15 3.45 -8.17
N THR A 263 22.15 4.26 -8.45
CA THR A 263 21.59 5.25 -7.52
C THR A 263 20.36 4.72 -6.80
N GLY A 264 19.93 3.53 -7.14
CA GLY A 264 18.76 2.85 -6.62
C GLY A 264 18.29 1.78 -7.58
N MET A 265 17.04 1.34 -7.42
CA MET A 265 16.46 0.30 -8.26
C MET A 265 15.03 0.61 -8.68
N SER A 266 14.54 -0.10 -9.69
CA SER A 266 13.13 -0.37 -9.87
C SER A 266 12.87 -1.88 -9.95
N ALA A 267 11.74 -2.31 -9.39
CA ALA A 267 11.22 -3.64 -9.61
C ALA A 267 10.13 -3.55 -10.68
N VAL A 268 10.45 -4.00 -11.89
CA VAL A 268 9.55 -3.99 -13.05
C VAL A 268 8.73 -5.27 -13.04
N VAL A 269 7.42 -5.14 -12.96
CA VAL A 269 6.48 -6.26 -13.05
C VAL A 269 5.79 -6.24 -14.42
N THR A 270 5.85 -7.35 -15.11
CA THR A 270 5.18 -7.54 -16.40
C THR A 270 4.14 -8.65 -16.26
N THR A 271 2.90 -8.32 -16.61
CA THR A 271 1.76 -9.25 -16.61
C THR A 271 1.23 -9.37 -18.03
N THR A 272 1.17 -10.58 -18.57
CA THR A 272 0.50 -10.88 -19.84
C THR A 272 -0.88 -11.46 -19.54
N THR A 273 -1.84 -11.17 -20.42
CA THR A 273 -3.21 -11.65 -20.25
C THR A 273 -3.69 -12.44 -21.47
N LYS A 274 -4.63 -13.33 -21.26
CA LYS A 274 -5.23 -14.14 -22.34
C LYS A 274 -5.93 -13.29 -23.40
N GLU A 275 -6.39 -12.10 -23.01
CA GLU A 275 -7.03 -11.13 -23.90
C GLU A 275 -6.01 -10.35 -24.77
N GLY A 276 -4.70 -10.61 -24.59
CA GLY A 276 -3.61 -10.00 -25.36
C GLY A 276 -3.21 -8.61 -24.86
N VAL A 277 -3.65 -8.21 -23.69
CA VAL A 277 -3.21 -6.97 -23.03
C VAL A 277 -1.99 -7.25 -22.17
N THR A 278 -0.98 -6.38 -22.22
CA THR A 278 0.19 -6.43 -21.32
C THR A 278 0.11 -5.29 -20.30
N ILE A 279 0.32 -5.59 -19.03
CA ILE A 279 0.48 -4.56 -17.99
C ILE A 279 1.93 -4.59 -17.51
N GLU A 280 2.65 -3.49 -17.68
CA GLU A 280 4.03 -3.29 -17.21
C GLU A 280 4.05 -2.14 -16.22
N SER A 281 4.45 -2.42 -15.00
CA SER A 281 4.49 -1.41 -13.95
C SER A 281 5.76 -1.51 -13.12
N GLU A 282 6.23 -0.38 -12.62
CA GLU A 282 7.42 -0.32 -11.78
C GLU A 282 7.29 0.72 -10.66
N CYS A 283 7.95 0.43 -9.54
CA CYS A 283 8.16 1.37 -8.47
C CYS A 283 9.65 1.70 -8.42
N ILE A 284 9.99 2.97 -8.64
CA ILE A 284 11.37 3.45 -8.77
C ILE A 284 11.79 4.12 -7.47
N GLY A 285 12.69 3.48 -6.73
CA GLY A 285 13.34 4.07 -5.56
C GLY A 285 14.79 4.37 -5.87
N LYS A 286 15.18 5.64 -5.85
CA LYS A 286 16.56 6.06 -6.17
C LYS A 286 16.95 7.34 -5.43
N VAL A 287 18.25 7.60 -5.31
CA VAL A 287 18.76 8.93 -4.93
C VAL A 287 18.41 9.91 -6.06
N TYR A 288 17.77 11.03 -5.73
CA TYR A 288 17.32 12.00 -6.71
C TYR A 288 18.42 12.98 -7.13
N SER A 289 18.40 13.33 -8.40
CA SER A 289 19.06 14.54 -8.91
C SER A 289 18.24 15.79 -8.55
N LYS A 290 18.77 16.97 -8.84
CA LYS A 290 18.05 18.24 -8.61
C LYS A 290 16.79 18.39 -9.46
N GLU A 291 16.69 17.65 -10.56
CA GLU A 291 15.57 17.71 -11.51
C GLU A 291 14.49 16.70 -11.21
N ASP A 292 14.81 15.67 -10.39
CA ASP A 292 13.85 14.64 -10.02
C ASP A 292 12.83 15.13 -8.99
N TYR A 293 11.70 14.51 -8.99
CA TYR A 293 10.64 14.67 -8.00
C TYR A 293 9.73 13.43 -8.01
N ASP A 294 9.02 13.22 -6.93
CA ASP A 294 8.05 12.14 -6.83
C ASP A 294 6.98 12.29 -7.90
N LYS A 295 6.77 11.26 -8.69
CA LYS A 295 5.72 11.23 -9.71
C LYS A 295 5.10 9.85 -9.83
N ASN A 296 3.86 9.85 -10.27
CA ASN A 296 3.13 8.67 -10.68
C ASN A 296 2.66 8.90 -12.12
N GLU A 297 3.15 8.11 -13.06
CA GLU A 297 2.89 8.29 -14.49
C GLU A 297 2.44 6.98 -15.12
N TRP A 298 1.32 7.04 -15.83
CA TRP A 298 0.73 5.89 -16.49
C TRP A 298 0.31 6.22 -17.90
N THR A 299 0.63 5.31 -18.83
CA THR A 299 0.21 5.38 -20.23
C THR A 299 -0.65 4.16 -20.57
N ILE A 300 -1.82 4.41 -21.09
CA ILE A 300 -2.70 3.41 -21.66
C ILE A 300 -2.49 3.45 -23.18
N TYR A 301 -1.82 2.44 -23.71
CA TYR A 301 -1.59 2.27 -25.15
C TYR A 301 -2.80 1.61 -25.78
N GLY A 302 -3.33 2.25 -26.81
CA GLY A 302 -4.51 1.74 -27.48
C GLY A 302 -5.15 2.77 -28.39
N GLU A 303 -6.46 2.75 -28.46
CA GLU A 303 -7.23 3.70 -29.29
C GLU A 303 -8.29 4.38 -28.43
N PRO A 304 -8.11 5.67 -28.08
CA PRO A 304 -6.88 6.47 -28.23
C PRO A 304 -5.81 6.12 -27.18
N GLU A 305 -4.56 6.52 -27.43
CA GLU A 305 -3.50 6.47 -26.41
C GLU A 305 -3.66 7.64 -25.43
N THR A 306 -3.47 7.37 -24.14
CA THR A 306 -3.61 8.39 -23.09
C THR A 306 -2.51 8.25 -22.05
N THR A 307 -1.82 9.34 -21.72
CA THR A 307 -0.87 9.43 -20.61
C THR A 307 -1.38 10.33 -19.50
N ILE A 308 -1.19 9.92 -18.26
CA ILE A 308 -1.51 10.69 -17.06
C ILE A 308 -0.28 10.79 -16.19
N THR A 309 -0.06 11.96 -15.63
CA THR A 309 1.00 12.20 -14.64
C THR A 309 0.42 12.89 -13.42
N VAL A 310 0.65 12.30 -12.25
CA VAL A 310 0.44 12.93 -10.94
C VAL A 310 1.81 13.38 -10.45
N ALA A 311 2.05 14.68 -10.45
CA ALA A 311 3.31 15.28 -10.06
C ALA A 311 3.31 15.66 -8.58
N ARG A 312 4.41 15.36 -7.87
CA ARG A 312 4.63 15.74 -6.47
C ARG A 312 3.48 15.35 -5.54
N PRO A 313 3.02 14.08 -5.55
CA PRO A 313 1.92 13.67 -4.69
C PRO A 313 2.32 13.77 -3.22
N ALA A 314 1.43 14.32 -2.39
CA ALA A 314 1.57 14.26 -0.93
C ALA A 314 1.12 12.87 -0.45
N THR A 315 1.95 11.85 -0.67
CA THR A 315 1.59 10.43 -0.56
C THR A 315 1.04 10.05 0.81
N VAL A 316 1.55 10.63 1.89
CA VAL A 316 1.09 10.37 3.27
C VAL A 316 -0.34 10.84 3.45
N GLU A 317 -0.62 12.10 3.13
CA GLU A 317 -1.95 12.71 3.26
C GLU A 317 -2.95 12.04 2.33
N LEU A 318 -2.56 11.75 1.09
CA LEU A 318 -3.40 11.08 0.11
C LEU A 318 -3.75 9.65 0.53
N THR A 319 -2.79 8.89 1.11
CA THR A 319 -3.04 7.57 1.67
C THR A 319 -4.05 7.63 2.81
N CYS A 320 -3.84 8.54 3.76
CA CYS A 320 -4.71 8.67 4.93
C CYS A 320 -6.11 9.13 4.56
N ALA A 321 -6.22 10.08 3.63
CA ALA A 321 -7.51 10.55 3.13
C ALA A 321 -8.27 9.43 2.40
N SER A 322 -7.59 8.64 1.55
CA SER A 322 -8.20 7.50 0.86
C SER A 322 -8.78 6.49 1.84
N VAL A 323 -8.02 6.12 2.87
CA VAL A 323 -8.47 5.19 3.90
C VAL A 323 -9.70 5.72 4.66
N VAL A 324 -9.68 6.98 5.09
CA VAL A 324 -10.79 7.56 5.86
C VAL A 324 -12.04 7.74 5.00
N ASN A 325 -11.88 8.15 3.74
CA ASN A 325 -13.01 8.28 2.81
C ASN A 325 -13.67 6.93 2.46
N ARG A 326 -12.93 5.81 2.55
CA ARG A 326 -13.44 4.46 2.34
C ARG A 326 -14.22 3.88 3.53
N ILE A 327 -14.22 4.51 4.69
CA ILE A 327 -14.91 3.99 5.89
C ILE A 327 -16.38 3.64 5.62
N PRO A 328 -17.19 4.51 5.01
CA PRO A 328 -18.58 4.18 4.70
C PRO A 328 -18.72 2.98 3.75
N ASP A 329 -17.86 2.89 2.73
CA ASP A 329 -17.86 1.78 1.77
C ASP A 329 -17.58 0.45 2.47
N VAL A 330 -16.59 0.42 3.37
CA VAL A 330 -16.20 -0.79 4.12
C VAL A 330 -17.30 -1.23 5.07
N ILE A 331 -17.91 -0.30 5.81
CA ILE A 331 -18.99 -0.62 6.76
C ILE A 331 -20.24 -1.18 6.06
N ASN A 332 -20.51 -0.73 4.83
CA ASN A 332 -21.68 -1.12 4.07
C ASN A 332 -21.43 -2.28 3.08
N SER A 333 -20.21 -2.79 3.01
CA SER A 333 -19.86 -3.91 2.13
C SER A 333 -20.32 -5.25 2.64
N GLU A 334 -20.29 -6.25 1.76
CA GLU A 334 -20.47 -7.65 2.12
C GLU A 334 -19.34 -8.12 3.04
N ALA A 335 -19.66 -9.08 3.92
CA ALA A 335 -18.69 -9.67 4.82
C ALA A 335 -17.62 -10.46 4.05
N GLY A 336 -16.36 -10.32 4.49
CA GLY A 336 -15.19 -10.98 3.91
C GLY A 336 -14.02 -10.04 3.70
N TYR A 337 -12.98 -10.53 3.04
CA TYR A 337 -11.89 -9.71 2.55
C TYR A 337 -12.28 -9.10 1.20
N VAL A 338 -12.71 -7.85 1.22
CA VAL A 338 -13.21 -7.17 0.01
C VAL A 338 -12.12 -6.25 -0.53
N THR A 339 -11.62 -6.56 -1.72
CA THR A 339 -10.64 -5.70 -2.39
C THR A 339 -11.32 -4.47 -2.99
N THR A 340 -10.62 -3.34 -3.01
CA THR A 340 -11.18 -2.06 -3.48
C THR A 340 -11.59 -2.07 -4.96
N CYS A 341 -11.14 -3.05 -5.75
CA CYS A 341 -11.64 -3.21 -7.12
C CYS A 341 -13.13 -3.56 -7.19
N LEU A 342 -13.70 -4.09 -6.12
CA LEU A 342 -15.11 -4.44 -5.99
C LEU A 342 -15.92 -3.36 -5.24
N LEU A 343 -15.25 -2.48 -4.50
CA LEU A 343 -15.91 -1.39 -3.78
C LEU A 343 -16.31 -0.26 -4.74
N TYR A 344 -17.52 0.23 -4.54
CA TYR A 344 -17.96 1.48 -5.18
C TYR A 344 -17.36 2.65 -4.40
N THR A 345 -16.87 3.67 -5.09
CA THR A 345 -16.35 4.87 -4.41
C THR A 345 -17.54 5.79 -4.12
N SER A 346 -17.87 6.00 -2.85
CA SER A 346 -18.78 7.07 -2.46
C SER A 346 -18.11 8.43 -2.69
N ASP A 347 -18.91 9.45 -2.99
CA ASP A 347 -18.38 10.78 -3.24
C ASP A 347 -17.68 11.34 -2.00
N ALA A 348 -16.45 11.78 -2.17
CA ALA A 348 -15.66 12.39 -1.10
C ALA A 348 -16.19 13.76 -0.63
N ALA A 349 -17.24 14.25 -1.30
CA ALA A 349 -17.85 15.57 -1.06
C ALA A 349 -18.97 15.57 -0.01
N ASP A 350 -19.45 14.38 0.44
CA ASP A 350 -20.52 14.24 1.43
C ASP A 350 -20.01 14.29 2.90
#